data_b45e642ef4e131adf1323a6892ace9a7
#
_entry.id   b45e642ef4e131adf1323a6892ace9a7
#
_cell.length_a   1.000
_cell.length_b   1.000
_cell.length_c   1.000
_cell.angle_alpha   90.00
_cell.angle_beta   90.00
_cell.angle_gamma   90.00
#
_symmetry.space_group_name_H-M   'P 1'
#
loop_
_entity.id
_entity.type
_entity.pdbx_description
1 polymer ?
#
loop_
_entity_poly.entity_id
_entity_poly.type
_entity_poly.pdbx_seq_one_letter_code
_entity_poly.pdbx_strand_id
1 'polypeptide(L)'
;MKQDWTVDEIIGHFTLLEEEQEFIKSNAPHNKLGKALLLKFFQYEFRFPEDQSEIPRQAIDYIAQQLDLSPDIFESYNWYGRSIKTHRKDIREVLGFRPATLSDQDSLHNWLLNEIIPGEHRPTYLEELTYSQLRELYIEPPSRKQINRLITSAIYNHEQRLFTQTSESLPAETKAQLRNLIQNTGELDEDLLVDADELLDYPIHELKVGAGGPQVKNIKRVCARLKRLQDIDLPTDLFEGIPLRFLRQYRQQVAVESPSHLQMHDKSKLGEAQTLTMLAVFCWVRQQEITDDLADLFIRVLKDIRLRAKYNEEKRLLNDFIRVDGKQQLLFRLAHSMLDNPDGIISEVLYPVIGEARLQALVEESKNKGEYYKSVQMKVTASYSYHYRQILPPLLKALRFRSNNDQHKPLIDALKIVEKYLSRTGSYYPKRALIPVEGVIQKQWQDWIYQADKSGGPHIRRSRYEVCVLQALSEKLRCKEIWIESANRYRNPAEDVPPDFNEKRKMYYD
;
A
#
# COMPACT_ATOMS: atom_id res chain seq x y z
N MET A 1 -30.16 19.71 -7.62
CA MET A 1 -29.70 20.79 -8.55
C MET A 1 -28.84 21.81 -7.77
N LYS A 2 -27.84 22.42 -8.41
CA LYS A 2 -27.04 23.54 -7.88
C LYS A 2 -27.98 24.70 -7.53
N GLN A 3 -27.75 25.39 -6.41
CA GLN A 3 -28.61 26.52 -6.00
C GLN A 3 -28.05 27.88 -6.44
N ASP A 4 -26.72 28.03 -6.48
CA ASP A 4 -26.05 29.24 -6.91
C ASP A 4 -25.57 29.13 -8.35
N TRP A 5 -26.19 29.88 -9.26
CA TRP A 5 -25.91 29.86 -10.68
C TRP A 5 -25.31 31.17 -11.15
N THR A 6 -24.34 31.15 -12.03
CA THR A 6 -23.90 32.34 -12.74
C THR A 6 -24.91 32.71 -13.83
N VAL A 7 -24.88 33.98 -14.26
CA VAL A 7 -25.78 34.47 -15.34
C VAL A 7 -25.60 33.67 -16.62
N ASP A 8 -24.37 33.38 -16.99
CA ASP A 8 -24.05 32.59 -18.21
C ASP A 8 -24.59 31.17 -18.14
N GLU A 9 -24.47 30.50 -16.99
CA GLU A 9 -25.04 29.17 -16.75
C GLU A 9 -26.58 29.18 -16.84
N ILE A 10 -27.24 30.19 -16.26
CA ILE A 10 -28.70 30.35 -16.36
C ILE A 10 -29.12 30.51 -17.83
N ILE A 11 -28.46 31.40 -18.56
CA ILE A 11 -28.73 31.60 -19.99
C ILE A 11 -28.51 30.29 -20.76
N GLY A 12 -27.38 29.60 -20.52
CA GLY A 12 -27.05 28.38 -21.24
C GLY A 12 -28.03 27.24 -21.03
N HIS A 13 -28.58 27.07 -19.84
CA HIS A 13 -29.41 25.92 -19.48
C HIS A 13 -30.92 26.20 -19.41
N PHE A 14 -31.34 27.44 -19.17
CA PHE A 14 -32.72 27.78 -18.92
C PHE A 14 -33.34 28.67 -20.03
N THR A 15 -32.63 28.99 -21.09
CA THR A 15 -33.23 29.65 -22.26
C THR A 15 -34.19 28.73 -22.97
N LEU A 16 -35.43 29.23 -23.19
CA LEU A 16 -36.48 28.51 -23.94
C LEU A 16 -36.33 28.72 -25.41
N LEU A 17 -36.23 27.64 -26.18
CA LEU A 17 -36.24 27.64 -27.65
C LEU A 17 -37.65 27.87 -28.17
N GLU A 18 -37.79 28.30 -29.43
CA GLU A 18 -39.10 28.55 -30.05
C GLU A 18 -40.03 27.33 -30.03
N GLU A 19 -39.49 26.17 -30.33
CA GLU A 19 -40.22 24.90 -30.27
C GLU A 19 -40.71 24.56 -28.86
N GLU A 20 -39.88 24.87 -27.84
CA GLU A 20 -40.21 24.63 -26.45
C GLU A 20 -41.29 25.62 -25.97
N GLN A 21 -41.24 26.89 -26.41
CA GLN A 21 -42.28 27.89 -26.11
C GLN A 21 -43.64 27.43 -26.71
N GLU A 22 -43.66 26.84 -27.89
CA GLU A 22 -44.84 26.25 -28.48
C GLU A 22 -45.36 25.06 -27.68
N PHE A 23 -44.46 24.15 -27.24
CA PHE A 23 -44.79 22.98 -26.45
C PHE A 23 -45.40 23.31 -25.09
N ILE A 24 -44.96 24.40 -24.43
CA ILE A 24 -45.45 24.80 -23.13
C ILE A 24 -46.74 25.66 -23.13
N LYS A 25 -47.33 25.94 -24.30
CA LYS A 25 -48.56 26.74 -24.40
C LYS A 25 -49.64 26.19 -23.47
N SER A 26 -50.20 27.07 -22.62
CA SER A 26 -51.29 26.79 -21.71
C SER A 26 -52.10 28.06 -21.45
N ASN A 27 -53.40 27.93 -21.25
CA ASN A 27 -54.31 29.04 -20.96
C ASN A 27 -54.10 29.58 -19.51
N ALA A 28 -53.52 28.76 -18.60
CA ALA A 28 -53.26 29.16 -17.21
C ALA A 28 -51.77 29.55 -17.03
N PRO A 29 -51.49 30.82 -16.67
CA PRO A 29 -50.11 31.31 -16.55
C PRO A 29 -49.22 30.49 -15.60
N HIS A 30 -49.74 30.07 -14.45
CA HIS A 30 -49.02 29.25 -13.47
C HIS A 30 -48.68 27.87 -14.04
N ASN A 31 -49.52 27.25 -14.88
CA ASN A 31 -49.26 25.99 -15.55
C ASN A 31 -48.21 26.14 -16.65
N LYS A 32 -48.22 27.27 -17.40
CA LYS A 32 -47.23 27.59 -18.41
C LYS A 32 -45.84 27.71 -17.76
N LEU A 33 -45.69 28.47 -16.70
CA LEU A 33 -44.43 28.63 -15.97
C LEU A 33 -43.97 27.30 -15.35
N GLY A 34 -44.88 26.58 -14.68
CA GLY A 34 -44.56 25.30 -14.08
C GLY A 34 -44.10 24.23 -15.10
N LYS A 35 -44.76 24.12 -16.28
CA LYS A 35 -44.37 23.20 -17.34
C LYS A 35 -42.98 23.53 -17.92
N ALA A 36 -42.70 24.84 -18.13
CA ALA A 36 -41.41 25.32 -18.61
C ALA A 36 -40.26 24.97 -17.63
N LEU A 37 -40.47 25.24 -16.32
CA LEU A 37 -39.52 24.92 -15.28
C LEU A 37 -39.27 23.41 -15.21
N LEU A 38 -40.29 22.57 -15.24
CA LEU A 38 -40.16 21.12 -15.25
C LEU A 38 -39.41 20.60 -16.48
N LEU A 39 -39.64 21.21 -17.67
CA LEU A 39 -38.93 20.86 -18.88
C LEU A 39 -37.44 21.15 -18.77
N LYS A 40 -37.07 22.37 -18.38
CA LYS A 40 -35.66 22.77 -18.26
C LYS A 40 -34.94 22.05 -17.12
N PHE A 41 -35.61 21.80 -16.02
CA PHE A 41 -35.08 20.98 -14.94
C PHE A 41 -34.79 19.57 -15.44
N PHE A 42 -35.71 18.96 -16.16
CA PHE A 42 -35.51 17.61 -16.68
C PHE A 42 -34.40 17.56 -17.73
N GLN A 43 -34.29 18.53 -18.62
CA GLN A 43 -33.21 18.61 -19.60
C GLN A 43 -31.84 18.69 -18.97
N TYR A 44 -31.74 19.36 -17.79
CA TYR A 44 -30.48 19.51 -17.07
C TYR A 44 -30.16 18.31 -16.17
N GLU A 45 -31.11 17.88 -15.33
CA GLU A 45 -30.92 16.84 -14.30
C GLU A 45 -31.32 15.43 -14.79
N PHE A 46 -32.04 15.32 -15.91
CA PHE A 46 -32.66 14.10 -16.46
C PHE A 46 -33.60 13.37 -15.49
N ARG A 47 -34.10 14.08 -14.51
CA ARG A 47 -35.15 13.68 -13.56
C ARG A 47 -36.08 14.84 -13.31
N PHE A 48 -37.24 14.57 -12.76
CA PHE A 48 -38.09 15.64 -12.25
C PHE A 48 -37.69 16.02 -10.82
N PRO A 49 -37.93 17.30 -10.41
CA PRO A 49 -37.74 17.71 -9.03
C PRO A 49 -38.72 16.98 -8.11
N GLU A 50 -38.26 16.60 -6.91
CA GLU A 50 -39.13 15.94 -5.90
C GLU A 50 -40.11 16.96 -5.31
N ASP A 51 -39.65 18.16 -5.07
CA ASP A 51 -40.46 19.27 -4.56
C ASP A 51 -40.05 20.60 -5.21
N GLN A 52 -40.84 21.64 -4.91
CA GLN A 52 -40.68 22.98 -5.46
C GLN A 52 -39.36 23.66 -5.08
N SER A 53 -38.80 23.31 -3.92
CA SER A 53 -37.60 23.95 -3.38
C SER A 53 -36.33 23.53 -4.11
N GLU A 54 -36.36 22.43 -4.89
CA GLU A 54 -35.22 22.01 -5.70
C GLU A 54 -34.97 22.92 -6.91
N ILE A 55 -35.96 23.76 -7.30
CA ILE A 55 -35.83 24.65 -8.44
C ILE A 55 -35.25 25.99 -7.96
N PRO A 56 -34.05 26.40 -8.48
CA PRO A 56 -33.40 27.63 -8.06
C PRO A 56 -34.27 28.85 -8.36
N ARG A 57 -34.33 29.82 -7.43
CA ARG A 57 -35.09 31.07 -7.61
C ARG A 57 -34.64 31.81 -8.87
N GLN A 58 -33.34 31.85 -9.15
CA GLN A 58 -32.79 32.49 -10.34
C GLN A 58 -33.35 31.86 -11.65
N ALA A 59 -33.57 30.54 -11.68
CA ALA A 59 -34.17 29.86 -12.84
C ALA A 59 -35.66 30.22 -12.98
N ILE A 60 -36.39 30.37 -11.85
CA ILE A 60 -37.79 30.77 -11.85
C ILE A 60 -37.90 32.20 -12.40
N ASP A 61 -37.09 33.12 -11.91
CA ASP A 61 -37.10 34.54 -12.32
C ASP A 61 -36.76 34.66 -13.83
N TYR A 62 -35.75 33.92 -14.29
CA TYR A 62 -35.31 34.00 -15.69
C TYR A 62 -36.33 33.40 -16.67
N ILE A 63 -36.96 32.28 -16.36
CA ILE A 63 -37.98 31.66 -17.22
C ILE A 63 -39.27 32.51 -17.20
N ALA A 64 -39.65 33.04 -16.03
CA ALA A 64 -40.79 33.95 -15.92
C ALA A 64 -40.61 35.21 -16.78
N GLN A 65 -39.41 35.78 -16.80
CA GLN A 65 -39.08 36.93 -17.67
C GLN A 65 -39.24 36.56 -19.17
N GLN A 66 -38.75 35.39 -19.62
CA GLN A 66 -38.88 34.95 -21.01
C GLN A 66 -40.35 34.73 -21.43
N LEU A 67 -41.22 34.41 -20.48
CA LEU A 67 -42.64 34.13 -20.75
C LEU A 67 -43.54 35.36 -20.53
N ASP A 68 -42.96 36.50 -20.14
CA ASP A 68 -43.68 37.74 -19.74
C ASP A 68 -44.68 37.50 -18.59
N LEU A 69 -44.23 36.77 -17.56
CA LEU A 69 -45.01 36.41 -16.37
C LEU A 69 -44.33 36.89 -15.07
N SER A 70 -45.11 37.09 -14.01
CA SER A 70 -44.56 37.31 -12.67
C SER A 70 -44.00 36.02 -12.10
N PRO A 71 -42.79 35.98 -11.55
CA PRO A 71 -42.21 34.80 -10.89
C PRO A 71 -43.09 34.23 -9.76
N ASP A 72 -43.81 35.12 -9.05
CA ASP A 72 -44.63 34.72 -7.89
C ASP A 72 -45.83 33.85 -8.27
N ILE A 73 -46.22 33.84 -9.56
CA ILE A 73 -47.28 32.95 -10.08
C ILE A 73 -46.90 31.47 -9.87
N PHE A 74 -45.60 31.16 -9.77
CA PHE A 74 -45.15 29.81 -9.55
C PHE A 74 -45.64 29.21 -8.22
N GLU A 75 -45.86 30.00 -7.18
CA GLU A 75 -46.45 29.57 -5.90
C GLU A 75 -47.85 28.98 -6.06
N SER A 76 -48.58 29.42 -7.09
CA SER A 76 -49.91 28.94 -7.43
C SER A 76 -49.91 27.66 -8.26
N TYR A 77 -48.74 27.15 -8.67
CA TYR A 77 -48.62 25.91 -9.41
C TYR A 77 -48.90 24.67 -8.51
N ASN A 78 -49.94 23.91 -8.86
CA ASN A 78 -50.35 22.77 -8.06
C ASN A 78 -49.40 21.58 -8.20
N TRP A 79 -48.48 21.49 -7.25
CA TRP A 79 -47.41 20.46 -7.20
C TRP A 79 -47.91 19.03 -7.03
N TYR A 80 -49.11 18.82 -6.51
CA TYR A 80 -49.72 17.51 -6.24
C TYR A 80 -50.93 17.22 -7.11
N GLY A 81 -51.30 18.12 -8.02
CA GLY A 81 -52.50 18.04 -8.85
C GLY A 81 -52.37 17.14 -10.09
N ARG A 82 -53.43 17.19 -10.91
CA ARG A 82 -53.42 16.48 -12.22
C ARG A 82 -52.49 17.15 -13.22
N SER A 83 -52.34 18.44 -13.17
CA SER A 83 -51.54 19.22 -14.12
C SER A 83 -50.10 18.77 -14.16
N ILE A 84 -49.43 18.62 -12.98
CA ILE A 84 -48.05 18.18 -12.95
C ILE A 84 -47.85 16.77 -13.50
N LYS A 85 -48.80 15.86 -13.26
CA LYS A 85 -48.76 14.49 -13.83
C LYS A 85 -48.83 14.50 -15.33
N THR A 86 -49.70 15.34 -15.90
CA THR A 86 -49.80 15.53 -17.33
C THR A 86 -48.54 16.18 -17.91
N HIS A 87 -48.03 17.24 -17.29
CA HIS A 87 -46.84 17.92 -17.73
C HIS A 87 -45.61 16.98 -17.72
N ARG A 88 -45.43 16.18 -16.67
CA ARG A 88 -44.38 15.16 -16.62
C ARG A 88 -44.53 14.12 -17.73
N LYS A 89 -45.74 13.68 -18.02
CA LYS A 89 -46.03 12.76 -19.14
C LYS A 89 -45.64 13.37 -20.49
N ASP A 90 -46.13 14.57 -20.76
CA ASP A 90 -45.86 15.29 -22.02
C ASP A 90 -44.34 15.51 -22.23
N ILE A 91 -43.63 15.92 -21.16
CA ILE A 91 -42.18 16.16 -21.19
C ILE A 91 -41.43 14.86 -21.52
N ARG A 92 -41.81 13.74 -20.89
CA ARG A 92 -41.22 12.45 -21.21
C ARG A 92 -41.41 12.06 -22.67
N GLU A 93 -42.63 12.19 -23.16
CA GLU A 93 -42.99 11.84 -24.54
C GLU A 93 -42.17 12.67 -25.55
N VAL A 94 -42.03 13.97 -25.34
CA VAL A 94 -41.25 14.85 -26.22
C VAL A 94 -39.77 14.55 -26.16
N LEU A 95 -39.22 14.22 -24.99
CA LEU A 95 -37.81 13.91 -24.82
C LEU A 95 -37.45 12.43 -25.03
N GLY A 96 -38.43 11.59 -25.37
CA GLY A 96 -38.23 10.15 -25.63
C GLY A 96 -38.01 9.30 -24.39
N PHE A 97 -38.31 9.85 -23.20
CA PHE A 97 -38.16 9.13 -21.91
C PHE A 97 -39.46 8.36 -21.56
N ARG A 98 -39.27 7.29 -20.80
CA ARG A 98 -40.37 6.53 -20.19
C ARG A 98 -40.15 6.37 -18.66
N PRO A 99 -41.23 6.14 -17.89
CA PRO A 99 -41.09 5.84 -16.46
C PRO A 99 -40.33 4.52 -16.23
N ALA A 100 -39.60 4.43 -15.15
CA ALA A 100 -38.99 3.16 -14.74
C ALA A 100 -40.04 2.13 -14.34
N THR A 101 -39.89 0.91 -14.81
CA THR A 101 -40.70 -0.26 -14.43
C THR A 101 -39.96 -1.07 -13.33
N LEU A 102 -40.66 -2.06 -12.75
CA LEU A 102 -40.02 -3.01 -11.84
C LEU A 102 -38.92 -3.83 -12.54
N SER A 103 -39.16 -4.23 -13.80
CA SER A 103 -38.15 -4.94 -14.58
C SER A 103 -36.90 -4.12 -14.82
N ASP A 104 -37.03 -2.79 -14.99
CA ASP A 104 -35.88 -1.90 -15.13
C ASP A 104 -35.09 -1.82 -13.82
N GLN A 105 -35.77 -1.78 -12.68
CA GLN A 105 -35.12 -1.78 -11.36
C GLN A 105 -34.37 -3.10 -11.12
N ASP A 106 -34.95 -4.24 -11.48
CA ASP A 106 -34.30 -5.55 -11.40
C ASP A 106 -33.08 -5.63 -12.32
N SER A 107 -33.19 -5.14 -13.55
CA SER A 107 -32.08 -5.08 -14.50
C SER A 107 -30.95 -4.20 -14.00
N LEU A 108 -31.28 -3.03 -13.45
CA LEU A 108 -30.34 -2.08 -12.87
C LEU A 108 -29.67 -2.65 -11.63
N HIS A 109 -30.42 -3.36 -10.77
CA HIS A 109 -29.86 -4.06 -9.61
C HIS A 109 -28.86 -5.13 -10.03
N ASN A 110 -29.19 -5.94 -11.05
CA ASN A 110 -28.31 -6.99 -11.54
C ASN A 110 -27.06 -6.42 -12.22
N TRP A 111 -27.19 -5.33 -12.98
CA TRP A 111 -26.06 -4.61 -13.56
C TRP A 111 -25.12 -4.06 -12.49
N LEU A 112 -25.66 -3.37 -11.47
CA LEU A 112 -24.85 -2.91 -10.34
C LEU A 112 -24.13 -4.06 -9.64
N LEU A 113 -24.87 -5.14 -9.33
CA LEU A 113 -24.37 -6.28 -8.57
C LEU A 113 -23.23 -7.04 -9.29
N ASN A 114 -23.32 -7.21 -10.60
CA ASN A 114 -22.43 -8.09 -11.35
C ASN A 114 -21.30 -7.32 -12.06
N GLU A 115 -21.53 -6.08 -12.46
CA GLU A 115 -20.57 -5.33 -13.29
C GLU A 115 -19.87 -4.19 -12.53
N ILE A 116 -20.58 -3.49 -11.66
CA ILE A 116 -20.05 -2.27 -11.04
C ILE A 116 -19.52 -2.51 -9.63
N ILE A 117 -20.31 -3.12 -8.75
CA ILE A 117 -19.97 -3.31 -7.33
C ILE A 117 -18.70 -4.15 -7.13
N PRO A 118 -18.36 -5.15 -7.96
CA PRO A 118 -17.07 -5.85 -7.82
C PRO A 118 -15.86 -4.91 -7.89
N GLY A 119 -15.98 -3.77 -8.58
CA GLY A 119 -14.93 -2.76 -8.71
C GLY A 119 -15.15 -1.48 -7.92
N GLU A 120 -16.35 -1.17 -7.41
CA GLU A 120 -16.63 0.12 -6.78
C GLU A 120 -17.73 0.03 -5.72
N HIS A 121 -17.47 0.55 -4.50
CA HIS A 121 -18.41 0.52 -3.37
C HIS A 121 -18.81 1.91 -2.86
N ARG A 122 -18.26 3.02 -3.41
CA ARG A 122 -18.61 4.38 -2.96
C ARG A 122 -20.04 4.73 -3.34
N PRO A 123 -20.96 4.96 -2.37
CA PRO A 123 -22.38 5.17 -2.68
C PRO A 123 -22.64 6.35 -3.60
N THR A 124 -21.91 7.46 -3.42
CA THR A 124 -22.06 8.66 -4.25
C THR A 124 -21.72 8.40 -5.72
N TYR A 125 -20.64 7.66 -5.97
CA TYR A 125 -20.22 7.31 -7.32
C TYR A 125 -21.16 6.28 -7.97
N LEU A 126 -21.65 5.32 -7.18
CA LEU A 126 -22.67 4.38 -7.63
C LEU A 126 -23.98 5.08 -7.99
N GLU A 127 -24.36 6.12 -7.23
CA GLU A 127 -25.53 6.97 -7.52
C GLU A 127 -25.35 7.67 -8.87
N GLU A 128 -24.21 8.29 -9.14
CA GLU A 128 -23.88 8.97 -10.38
C GLU A 128 -23.90 8.01 -11.59
N LEU A 129 -23.27 6.84 -11.46
CA LEU A 129 -23.28 5.81 -12.50
C LEU A 129 -24.71 5.32 -12.78
N THR A 130 -25.53 5.14 -11.73
CA THR A 130 -26.93 4.71 -11.86
C THR A 130 -27.74 5.73 -12.63
N TYR A 131 -27.60 7.01 -12.34
CA TYR A 131 -28.26 8.07 -13.12
C TYR A 131 -27.77 8.11 -14.56
N SER A 132 -26.47 7.91 -14.81
CA SER A 132 -25.90 7.87 -16.15
C SER A 132 -26.50 6.72 -16.97
N GLN A 133 -26.55 5.52 -16.38
CA GLN A 133 -27.11 4.32 -17.03
C GLN A 133 -28.60 4.51 -17.37
N LEU A 134 -29.39 5.06 -16.45
CA LEU A 134 -30.81 5.33 -16.71
C LEU A 134 -31.01 6.35 -17.82
N ARG A 135 -30.14 7.36 -17.89
CA ARG A 135 -30.14 8.38 -18.96
C ARG A 135 -29.87 7.77 -20.34
N GLU A 136 -28.86 6.91 -20.43
CA GLU A 136 -28.54 6.21 -21.69
C GLU A 136 -29.66 5.31 -22.16
N LEU A 137 -30.44 4.74 -21.25
CA LEU A 137 -31.61 3.91 -21.56
C LEU A 137 -32.90 4.70 -21.78
N TYR A 138 -32.86 6.04 -21.70
CA TYR A 138 -34.03 6.92 -21.79
C TYR A 138 -35.11 6.56 -20.75
N ILE A 139 -34.70 6.21 -19.55
CA ILE A 139 -35.60 5.88 -18.45
C ILE A 139 -35.56 7.03 -17.42
N GLU A 140 -36.78 7.54 -17.08
CA GLU A 140 -36.90 8.49 -15.96
C GLU A 140 -36.43 7.81 -14.67
N PRO A 141 -35.42 8.37 -13.95
CA PRO A 141 -34.97 7.80 -12.71
C PRO A 141 -36.09 7.68 -11.67
N PRO A 142 -36.13 6.58 -10.91
CA PRO A 142 -36.94 6.52 -9.71
C PRO A 142 -36.51 7.59 -8.69
N SER A 143 -37.29 7.77 -7.62
CA SER A 143 -36.90 8.71 -6.56
C SER A 143 -35.49 8.37 -6.03
N ARG A 144 -34.77 9.40 -5.58
CA ARG A 144 -33.43 9.25 -5.00
C ARG A 144 -33.40 8.21 -3.87
N LYS A 145 -34.47 8.19 -3.05
CA LYS A 145 -34.63 7.20 -1.98
C LYS A 145 -34.73 5.77 -2.51
N GLN A 146 -35.37 5.56 -3.64
CA GLN A 146 -35.45 4.24 -4.28
C GLN A 146 -34.11 3.82 -4.88
N ILE A 147 -33.40 4.73 -5.53
CA ILE A 147 -32.05 4.48 -6.05
C ILE A 147 -31.11 4.08 -4.92
N ASN A 148 -31.07 4.85 -3.83
CA ASN A 148 -30.23 4.55 -2.68
C ASN A 148 -30.56 3.20 -2.02
N ARG A 149 -31.83 2.81 -1.94
CA ARG A 149 -32.24 1.48 -1.49
C ARG A 149 -31.74 0.38 -2.41
N LEU A 150 -31.84 0.60 -3.71
CA LEU A 150 -31.41 -0.36 -4.72
C LEU A 150 -29.88 -0.57 -4.66
N ILE A 151 -29.09 0.52 -4.56
CA ILE A 151 -27.64 0.48 -4.40
C ILE A 151 -27.28 -0.25 -3.10
N THR A 152 -27.90 0.10 -1.98
CA THR A 152 -27.64 -0.54 -0.68
C THR A 152 -27.95 -2.03 -0.73
N SER A 153 -29.08 -2.41 -1.36
CA SER A 153 -29.44 -3.83 -1.54
C SER A 153 -28.44 -4.58 -2.41
N ALA A 154 -27.97 -3.95 -3.49
CA ALA A 154 -27.00 -4.55 -4.39
C ALA A 154 -25.63 -4.75 -3.70
N ILE A 155 -25.16 -3.77 -2.93
CA ILE A 155 -23.93 -3.89 -2.11
C ILE A 155 -24.08 -5.05 -1.12
N TYR A 156 -25.16 -5.05 -0.35
CA TYR A 156 -25.43 -6.11 0.62
C TYR A 156 -25.46 -7.51 -0.03
N ASN A 157 -26.14 -7.66 -1.16
CA ASN A 157 -26.20 -8.94 -1.87
C ASN A 157 -24.83 -9.37 -2.40
N HIS A 158 -24.00 -8.44 -2.85
CA HIS A 158 -22.63 -8.72 -3.27
C HIS A 158 -21.78 -9.21 -2.09
N GLU A 159 -21.85 -8.52 -0.95
CA GLU A 159 -21.13 -8.91 0.26
C GLU A 159 -21.56 -10.29 0.76
N GLN A 160 -22.87 -10.57 0.76
CA GLN A 160 -23.38 -11.89 1.16
C GLN A 160 -22.91 -13.02 0.23
N ARG A 161 -22.85 -12.78 -1.08
CA ARG A 161 -22.27 -13.73 -2.03
C ARG A 161 -20.78 -13.96 -1.74
N LEU A 162 -20.01 -12.89 -1.55
CA LEU A 162 -18.60 -12.96 -1.21
C LEU A 162 -18.39 -13.77 0.09
N PHE A 163 -19.12 -13.49 1.14
CA PHE A 163 -18.97 -14.19 2.41
C PHE A 163 -19.31 -15.68 2.30
N THR A 164 -20.38 -16.01 1.60
CA THR A 164 -20.79 -17.40 1.39
C THR A 164 -19.75 -18.17 0.56
N GLN A 165 -19.34 -17.62 -0.59
CA GLN A 165 -18.37 -18.25 -1.47
C GLN A 165 -17.00 -18.43 -0.79
N THR A 166 -16.51 -17.40 -0.12
CA THR A 166 -15.26 -17.48 0.64
C THR A 166 -15.35 -18.54 1.74
N SER A 167 -16.43 -18.53 2.53
CA SER A 167 -16.61 -19.49 3.59
C SER A 167 -16.69 -20.94 3.05
N GLU A 168 -17.37 -21.16 1.93
CA GLU A 168 -17.46 -22.50 1.31
C GLU A 168 -16.12 -22.99 0.78
N SER A 169 -15.29 -22.10 0.25
CA SER A 169 -13.95 -22.42 -0.28
C SER A 169 -12.91 -22.74 0.80
N LEU A 170 -13.17 -22.34 2.06
CA LEU A 170 -12.25 -22.60 3.16
C LEU A 170 -12.30 -24.06 3.65
N PRO A 171 -11.15 -24.76 3.77
CA PRO A 171 -11.06 -26.07 4.41
C PRO A 171 -11.56 -26.06 5.86
N ALA A 172 -12.07 -27.19 6.35
CA ALA A 172 -12.58 -27.30 7.72
C ALA A 172 -11.51 -27.00 8.79
N GLU A 173 -10.27 -27.42 8.55
CA GLU A 173 -9.13 -27.14 9.41
C GLU A 173 -8.81 -25.64 9.48
N THR A 174 -8.75 -24.98 8.33
CA THR A 174 -8.55 -23.52 8.24
C THR A 174 -9.66 -22.76 8.96
N LYS A 175 -10.94 -23.20 8.81
CA LYS A 175 -12.07 -22.60 9.57
C LYS A 175 -11.88 -22.73 11.07
N ALA A 176 -11.44 -23.89 11.56
CA ALA A 176 -11.17 -24.10 12.97
C ALA A 176 -10.04 -23.20 13.49
N GLN A 177 -8.96 -23.07 12.73
CA GLN A 177 -7.83 -22.19 13.06
C GLN A 177 -8.24 -20.71 13.10
N LEU A 178 -9.05 -20.26 12.14
CA LEU A 178 -9.58 -18.88 12.13
C LEU A 178 -10.47 -18.61 13.37
N ARG A 179 -11.35 -19.56 13.74
CA ARG A 179 -12.17 -19.42 14.97
C ARG A 179 -11.32 -19.36 16.23
N ASN A 180 -10.24 -20.13 16.30
CA ASN A 180 -9.33 -20.12 17.45
C ASN A 180 -8.68 -18.74 17.67
N LEU A 181 -8.53 -17.90 16.63
CA LEU A 181 -7.99 -16.55 16.77
C LEU A 181 -8.84 -15.64 17.67
N ILE A 182 -10.15 -15.87 17.70
CA ILE A 182 -11.12 -15.06 18.47
C ILE A 182 -11.62 -15.79 19.72
N GLN A 183 -11.13 -17.00 20.01
CA GLN A 183 -11.46 -17.71 21.25
C GLN A 183 -10.46 -17.36 22.33
N ASN A 184 -10.95 -17.23 23.56
CA ASN A 184 -10.08 -17.07 24.72
C ASN A 184 -9.46 -18.42 25.06
N THR A 185 -8.16 -18.55 24.86
CA THR A 185 -7.45 -19.83 25.07
C THR A 185 -6.94 -20.00 26.49
N GLY A 186 -6.87 -18.93 27.29
CA GLY A 186 -6.31 -18.97 28.65
C GLY A 186 -4.83 -19.38 28.73
N GLU A 187 -4.25 -19.82 27.61
CA GLU A 187 -2.85 -20.21 27.48
C GLU A 187 -2.14 -19.17 26.60
N LEU A 188 -1.41 -18.27 27.24
CA LEU A 188 -0.52 -17.33 26.56
C LEU A 188 0.85 -18.00 26.40
N ASP A 189 1.38 -18.01 25.20
CA ASP A 189 2.73 -18.42 24.93
C ASP A 189 3.68 -17.39 25.58
N GLU A 190 4.36 -17.76 26.67
CA GLU A 190 5.20 -16.85 27.48
C GLU A 190 6.29 -16.14 26.65
N ASP A 191 6.72 -16.76 25.53
CA ASP A 191 7.69 -16.16 24.60
C ASP A 191 7.11 -15.02 23.74
N LEU A 192 5.78 -14.84 23.71
CA LEU A 192 5.09 -13.84 22.91
C LEU A 192 4.58 -12.63 23.73
N LEU A 193 4.68 -12.67 25.07
CA LEU A 193 4.22 -11.61 25.94
C LEU A 193 4.97 -10.29 25.68
N VAL A 194 4.24 -9.29 25.29
CA VAL A 194 4.61 -7.87 25.31
C VAL A 194 4.45 -7.39 26.75
N ASP A 195 5.26 -6.44 27.18
CA ASP A 195 5.27 -5.85 28.52
C ASP A 195 3.93 -5.97 29.28
N ALA A 196 3.99 -6.41 30.50
CA ALA A 196 2.99 -7.02 31.37
C ALA A 196 1.68 -6.23 31.66
N ASP A 197 1.40 -5.12 30.96
CA ASP A 197 0.24 -4.26 31.24
C ASP A 197 -1.01 -4.54 30.39
N GLU A 198 -0.93 -5.37 29.34
CA GLU A 198 -2.11 -5.83 28.60
C GLU A 198 -2.10 -7.36 28.49
N LEU A 199 -2.85 -8.01 29.35
CA LEU A 199 -3.26 -9.41 29.20
C LEU A 199 -4.04 -9.57 27.89
N LEU A 200 -3.33 -10.00 26.84
CA LEU A 200 -3.93 -10.28 25.53
C LEU A 200 -4.67 -11.62 25.58
N ASP A 201 -5.87 -11.63 26.10
CA ASP A 201 -6.70 -12.85 26.30
C ASP A 201 -7.02 -13.61 25.00
N TYR A 202 -6.75 -13.01 23.84
CA TYR A 202 -7.11 -13.57 22.53
C TYR A 202 -5.94 -13.56 21.56
N PRO A 203 -5.69 -14.66 20.82
CA PRO A 203 -4.60 -14.77 19.85
C PRO A 203 -4.60 -13.69 18.75
N ILE A 204 -5.76 -13.18 18.35
CA ILE A 204 -5.88 -12.15 17.34
C ILE A 204 -5.23 -10.82 17.76
N HIS A 205 -5.19 -10.53 19.08
CA HIS A 205 -4.57 -9.28 19.58
C HIS A 205 -3.10 -9.18 19.21
N GLU A 206 -2.36 -10.28 19.31
CA GLU A 206 -0.95 -10.31 18.89
C GLU A 206 -0.76 -9.97 17.41
N LEU A 207 -1.70 -10.42 16.57
CA LEU A 207 -1.65 -10.17 15.14
C LEU A 207 -2.02 -8.72 14.79
N LYS A 208 -2.74 -8.01 15.66
CA LYS A 208 -3.10 -6.59 15.48
C LYS A 208 -1.92 -5.65 15.77
N VAL A 209 -0.95 -6.06 16.57
CA VAL A 209 0.20 -5.23 16.99
C VAL A 209 1.17 -4.97 15.83
N GLY A 210 1.68 -3.74 15.73
CA GLY A 210 2.69 -3.35 14.74
C GLY A 210 4.04 -4.07 14.92
N ALA A 211 4.91 -3.92 13.93
CA ALA A 211 6.21 -4.60 13.90
C ALA A 211 7.22 -4.06 14.92
N GLY A 212 7.07 -2.82 15.39
CA GLY A 212 7.98 -2.20 16.35
C GLY A 212 9.37 -1.89 15.77
N GLY A 213 10.38 -1.81 16.65
CA GLY A 213 11.75 -1.41 16.29
C GLY A 213 12.68 -2.57 15.89
N PRO A 214 13.90 -2.27 15.38
CA PRO A 214 14.84 -3.24 14.85
C PRO A 214 15.63 -4.00 15.95
N GLN A 215 14.97 -4.37 17.03
CA GLN A 215 15.56 -5.12 18.13
C GLN A 215 15.46 -6.63 17.87
N VAL A 216 16.45 -7.40 18.29
CA VAL A 216 16.50 -8.87 18.08
C VAL A 216 15.25 -9.58 18.63
N LYS A 217 14.86 -9.25 19.88
CA LYS A 217 13.68 -9.82 20.54
C LYS A 217 12.41 -9.55 19.71
N ASN A 218 12.27 -8.31 19.23
CA ASN A 218 11.12 -7.89 18.43
C ASN A 218 11.06 -8.60 17.07
N ILE A 219 12.18 -8.69 16.35
CA ILE A 219 12.22 -9.39 15.05
C ILE A 219 11.83 -10.86 15.20
N LYS A 220 12.32 -11.55 16.23
CA LYS A 220 11.92 -12.95 16.52
C LYS A 220 10.42 -13.06 16.75
N ARG A 221 9.82 -12.12 17.48
CA ARG A 221 8.39 -12.05 17.75
C ARG A 221 7.57 -11.82 16.46
N VAL A 222 8.02 -10.90 15.60
CA VAL A 222 7.37 -10.65 14.30
C VAL A 222 7.48 -11.88 13.37
N CYS A 223 8.62 -12.58 13.37
CA CYS A 223 8.76 -13.85 12.66
C CYS A 223 7.80 -14.93 13.17
N ALA A 224 7.59 -15.03 14.49
CA ALA A 224 6.64 -15.98 15.07
C ALA A 224 5.19 -15.66 14.67
N ARG A 225 4.82 -14.36 14.64
CA ARG A 225 3.51 -13.92 14.14
C ARG A 225 3.30 -14.26 12.67
N LEU A 226 4.30 -14.01 11.82
CA LEU A 226 4.22 -14.38 10.40
C LEU A 226 4.05 -15.89 10.23
N LYS A 227 4.83 -16.69 10.97
CA LYS A 227 4.70 -18.14 10.93
C LYS A 227 3.28 -18.59 11.34
N ARG A 228 2.72 -18.02 12.40
CA ARG A 228 1.34 -18.30 12.83
C ARG A 228 0.32 -18.02 11.73
N LEU A 229 0.47 -16.91 10.99
CA LEU A 229 -0.40 -16.61 9.85
C LEU A 229 -0.21 -17.58 8.69
N GLN A 230 1.03 -18.00 8.43
CA GLN A 230 1.34 -19.01 7.40
C GLN A 230 0.78 -20.40 7.76
N ASP A 231 0.80 -20.75 9.05
CA ASP A 231 0.29 -22.04 9.56
C ASP A 231 -1.25 -22.14 9.45
N ILE A 232 -1.98 -21.02 9.24
CA ILE A 232 -3.44 -21.03 8.95
C ILE A 232 -3.72 -21.62 7.57
N ASP A 233 -2.75 -21.61 6.67
CA ASP A 233 -2.80 -22.21 5.34
C ASP A 233 -4.03 -21.78 4.52
N LEU A 234 -4.17 -20.46 4.32
CA LEU A 234 -5.21 -19.89 3.47
C LEU A 234 -4.94 -20.24 1.99
N PRO A 235 -5.97 -20.63 1.22
CA PRO A 235 -5.83 -20.81 -0.22
C PRO A 235 -5.27 -19.56 -0.89
N THR A 236 -4.31 -19.74 -1.79
CA THR A 236 -3.54 -18.63 -2.40
C THR A 236 -4.40 -17.76 -3.32
N ASP A 237 -5.42 -18.33 -3.94
CA ASP A 237 -6.37 -17.74 -4.88
C ASP A 237 -7.66 -17.24 -4.24
N LEU A 238 -7.80 -17.39 -2.92
CA LEU A 238 -9.05 -17.12 -2.17
C LEU A 238 -9.64 -15.72 -2.44
N PHE A 239 -8.79 -14.73 -2.66
CA PHE A 239 -9.18 -13.33 -2.89
C PHE A 239 -8.75 -12.81 -4.27
N GLU A 240 -8.51 -13.73 -5.22
CA GLU A 240 -8.17 -13.35 -6.58
C GLU A 240 -9.33 -12.56 -7.24
N GLY A 241 -8.99 -11.50 -7.95
CA GLY A 241 -9.97 -10.62 -8.59
C GLY A 241 -10.65 -9.60 -7.66
N ILE A 242 -10.46 -9.68 -6.34
CA ILE A 242 -11.02 -8.69 -5.40
C ILE A 242 -10.03 -7.53 -5.23
N PRO A 243 -10.45 -6.28 -5.48
CA PRO A 243 -9.59 -5.12 -5.31
C PRO A 243 -9.02 -5.02 -3.88
N LEU A 244 -7.71 -4.84 -3.77
CA LEU A 244 -6.99 -4.79 -2.50
C LEU A 244 -7.55 -3.70 -1.54
N ARG A 245 -8.13 -2.62 -2.09
CA ARG A 245 -8.77 -1.56 -1.29
C ARG A 245 -9.94 -2.08 -0.44
N PHE A 246 -10.74 -3.04 -0.96
CA PHE A 246 -11.85 -3.64 -0.21
C PHE A 246 -11.33 -4.60 0.87
N LEU A 247 -10.34 -5.42 0.52
CA LEU A 247 -9.70 -6.30 1.49
C LEU A 247 -9.08 -5.51 2.66
N ARG A 248 -8.46 -4.35 2.38
CA ARG A 248 -7.93 -3.46 3.43
C ARG A 248 -9.04 -2.84 4.28
N GLN A 249 -10.20 -2.55 3.71
CA GLN A 249 -11.34 -2.04 4.47
C GLN A 249 -11.86 -3.10 5.45
N TYR A 250 -12.08 -4.34 5.01
CA TYR A 250 -12.46 -5.45 5.89
C TYR A 250 -11.40 -5.75 6.94
N ARG A 251 -10.13 -5.74 6.56
CA ARG A 251 -9.01 -5.88 7.51
C ARG A 251 -9.07 -4.79 8.59
N GLN A 252 -9.38 -3.55 8.23
CA GLN A 252 -9.48 -2.45 9.20
C GLN A 252 -10.67 -2.63 10.15
N GLN A 253 -11.80 -3.13 9.68
CA GLN A 253 -12.94 -3.45 10.53
C GLN A 253 -12.55 -4.48 11.61
N VAL A 254 -11.94 -5.60 11.22
CA VAL A 254 -11.46 -6.61 12.19
C VAL A 254 -10.41 -6.05 13.15
N ALA A 255 -9.55 -5.13 12.69
CA ALA A 255 -8.54 -4.52 13.55
C ALA A 255 -9.15 -3.70 14.70
N VAL A 256 -10.29 -3.07 14.46
CA VAL A 256 -10.99 -2.21 15.44
C VAL A 256 -11.95 -3.00 16.31
N GLU A 257 -12.60 -4.04 15.75
CA GLU A 257 -13.59 -4.84 16.50
C GLU A 257 -12.97 -5.69 17.62
N SER A 258 -13.71 -5.83 18.72
CA SER A 258 -13.33 -6.74 19.80
C SER A 258 -13.57 -8.19 19.40
N PRO A 259 -12.78 -9.15 19.91
CA PRO A 259 -13.02 -10.57 19.66
C PRO A 259 -14.42 -11.03 20.09
N SER A 260 -14.93 -10.52 21.20
CA SER A 260 -16.28 -10.83 21.70
C SER A 260 -17.37 -10.39 20.73
N HIS A 261 -17.19 -9.25 20.06
CA HIS A 261 -18.14 -8.77 19.06
C HIS A 261 -18.13 -9.66 17.81
N LEU A 262 -16.94 -10.05 17.34
CA LEU A 262 -16.78 -11.01 16.23
C LEU A 262 -17.43 -12.37 16.56
N GLN A 263 -17.30 -12.86 17.79
CA GLN A 263 -17.99 -14.09 18.25
C GLN A 263 -19.52 -13.97 18.27
N MET A 264 -20.07 -12.79 18.52
CA MET A 264 -21.52 -12.57 18.48
C MET A 264 -22.09 -12.72 17.06
N HIS A 265 -21.36 -12.30 16.05
CA HIS A 265 -21.76 -12.48 14.64
C HIS A 265 -21.77 -13.95 14.21
N ASP A 266 -20.90 -14.79 14.79
CA ASP A 266 -20.74 -16.21 14.44
C ASP A 266 -21.95 -17.10 14.80
N LYS A 267 -22.96 -16.60 15.54
CA LYS A 267 -24.10 -17.41 16.05
C LYS A 267 -25.16 -17.74 14.99
N SER A 268 -25.11 -17.15 13.79
CA SER A 268 -26.02 -17.47 12.67
C SER A 268 -25.22 -17.95 11.47
N LYS A 269 -25.80 -18.77 10.57
CA LYS A 269 -25.08 -19.25 9.37
C LYS A 269 -24.53 -18.11 8.51
N LEU A 270 -25.26 -17.01 8.39
CA LEU A 270 -24.80 -15.82 7.64
C LEU A 270 -23.70 -15.07 8.41
N GLY A 271 -23.86 -14.95 9.73
CA GLY A 271 -22.85 -14.33 10.59
C GLY A 271 -21.58 -15.15 10.67
N GLU A 272 -21.66 -16.48 10.65
CA GLU A 272 -20.50 -17.38 10.58
C GLU A 272 -19.72 -17.18 9.28
N ALA A 273 -20.39 -17.16 8.13
CA ALA A 273 -19.74 -16.95 6.85
C ALA A 273 -19.06 -15.57 6.78
N GLN A 274 -19.72 -14.54 7.28
CA GLN A 274 -19.16 -13.19 7.39
C GLN A 274 -17.93 -13.17 8.29
N THR A 275 -18.02 -13.71 9.51
CA THR A 275 -16.92 -13.74 10.48
C THR A 275 -15.70 -14.48 9.93
N LEU A 276 -15.91 -15.68 9.37
CA LEU A 276 -14.83 -16.47 8.76
C LEU A 276 -14.16 -15.72 7.59
N THR A 277 -14.96 -15.10 6.73
CA THR A 277 -14.42 -14.31 5.61
C THR A 277 -13.63 -13.10 6.10
N MET A 278 -14.16 -12.35 7.06
CA MET A 278 -13.47 -11.18 7.63
C MET A 278 -12.17 -11.57 8.32
N LEU A 279 -12.13 -12.68 9.06
CA LEU A 279 -10.92 -13.22 9.68
C LEU A 279 -9.91 -13.69 8.61
N ALA A 280 -10.38 -14.38 7.57
CA ALA A 280 -9.53 -14.81 6.46
C ALA A 280 -8.90 -13.61 5.73
N VAL A 281 -9.69 -12.58 5.41
CA VAL A 281 -9.20 -11.31 4.84
C VAL A 281 -8.18 -10.64 5.76
N PHE A 282 -8.50 -10.56 7.06
CA PHE A 282 -7.58 -10.00 8.05
C PHE A 282 -6.25 -10.75 8.04
N CYS A 283 -6.25 -12.06 8.11
CA CYS A 283 -5.03 -12.88 8.12
C CYS A 283 -4.25 -12.74 6.81
N TRP A 284 -4.93 -12.76 5.66
CA TRP A 284 -4.31 -12.63 4.34
C TRP A 284 -3.63 -11.27 4.14
N VAL A 285 -4.32 -10.17 4.48
CA VAL A 285 -3.73 -8.82 4.38
C VAL A 285 -2.62 -8.65 5.41
N ARG A 286 -2.85 -9.14 6.64
CA ARG A 286 -1.88 -9.00 7.73
C ARG A 286 -0.60 -9.78 7.48
N GLN A 287 -0.70 -10.95 6.82
CA GLN A 287 0.48 -11.70 6.39
C GLN A 287 1.35 -10.88 5.44
N GLN A 288 0.75 -10.18 4.48
CA GLN A 288 1.48 -9.31 3.56
C GLN A 288 2.13 -8.12 4.29
N GLU A 289 1.38 -7.46 5.19
CA GLU A 289 1.89 -6.35 5.99
C GLU A 289 3.08 -6.78 6.85
N ILE A 290 2.98 -7.90 7.56
CA ILE A 290 4.06 -8.39 8.43
C ILE A 290 5.27 -8.85 7.59
N THR A 291 5.05 -9.41 6.41
CA THR A 291 6.13 -9.77 5.49
C THR A 291 6.90 -8.51 5.05
N ASP A 292 6.20 -7.47 4.67
CA ASP A 292 6.79 -6.17 4.33
C ASP A 292 7.53 -5.55 5.51
N ASP A 293 6.95 -5.59 6.70
CA ASP A 293 7.53 -5.07 7.92
C ASP A 293 8.83 -5.80 8.29
N LEU A 294 8.88 -7.12 8.12
CA LEU A 294 10.10 -7.91 8.32
C LEU A 294 11.19 -7.56 7.33
N ALA A 295 10.84 -7.32 6.05
CA ALA A 295 11.79 -6.86 5.06
C ALA A 295 12.38 -5.49 5.43
N ASP A 296 11.54 -4.56 5.86
CA ASP A 296 11.97 -3.24 6.33
C ASP A 296 12.86 -3.33 7.58
N LEU A 297 12.47 -4.13 8.56
CA LEU A 297 13.27 -4.36 9.78
C LEU A 297 14.64 -4.95 9.44
N PHE A 298 14.69 -5.93 8.54
CA PHE A 298 15.94 -6.52 8.05
C PHE A 298 16.86 -5.47 7.41
N ILE A 299 16.32 -4.68 6.47
CA ILE A 299 17.06 -3.60 5.79
C ILE A 299 17.56 -2.58 6.82
N ARG A 300 16.71 -2.18 7.77
CA ARG A 300 17.04 -1.22 8.82
C ARG A 300 18.15 -1.71 9.75
N VAL A 301 18.07 -2.97 10.20
CA VAL A 301 19.12 -3.59 11.03
C VAL A 301 20.48 -3.52 10.36
N LEU A 302 20.57 -3.92 9.08
CA LEU A 302 21.83 -3.89 8.35
C LEU A 302 22.37 -2.47 8.18
N LYS A 303 21.48 -1.52 7.90
CA LYS A 303 21.82 -0.09 7.81
C LYS A 303 22.38 0.43 9.14
N ASP A 304 21.70 0.12 10.25
CA ASP A 304 22.08 0.58 11.59
C ASP A 304 23.45 -0.01 12.02
N ILE A 305 23.66 -1.30 11.75
CA ILE A 305 24.96 -1.94 12.00
C ILE A 305 26.07 -1.20 11.25
N ARG A 306 25.84 -0.92 9.96
CA ARG A 306 26.83 -0.23 9.11
C ARG A 306 27.09 1.19 9.56
N LEU A 307 26.05 1.94 9.91
CA LEU A 307 26.19 3.32 10.40
C LEU A 307 26.94 3.38 11.74
N ARG A 308 26.63 2.50 12.70
CA ARG A 308 27.35 2.42 13.97
C ARG A 308 28.83 2.04 13.76
N ALA A 309 29.10 1.09 12.86
CA ALA A 309 30.46 0.69 12.56
C ALA A 309 31.26 1.85 11.95
N LYS A 310 30.67 2.61 11.02
CA LYS A 310 31.28 3.83 10.45
C LYS A 310 31.54 4.89 11.53
N TYR A 311 30.51 5.24 12.30
CA TYR A 311 30.64 6.24 13.35
C TYR A 311 31.75 5.89 14.36
N ASN A 312 31.80 4.62 14.80
CA ASN A 312 32.81 4.16 15.74
C ASN A 312 34.23 4.18 15.12
N GLU A 313 34.37 3.95 13.81
CA GLU A 313 35.66 4.03 13.14
C GLU A 313 36.09 5.48 12.94
N GLU A 314 35.18 6.35 12.54
CA GLU A 314 35.44 7.80 12.42
C GLU A 314 35.83 8.41 13.77
N LYS A 315 35.13 8.03 14.86
CA LYS A 315 35.47 8.46 16.23
C LYS A 315 36.85 7.95 16.65
N ARG A 316 37.22 6.71 16.28
CA ARG A 316 38.56 6.18 16.53
C ARG A 316 39.64 6.99 15.79
N LEU A 317 39.39 7.23 14.51
CA LEU A 317 40.29 8.04 13.68
C LEU A 317 40.45 9.47 14.22
N LEU A 318 39.35 10.11 14.65
CA LEU A 318 39.39 11.42 15.27
C LEU A 318 40.19 11.40 16.59
N ASN A 319 40.00 10.39 17.44
CA ASN A 319 40.76 10.24 18.67
C ASN A 319 42.26 9.98 18.40
N ASP A 320 42.57 9.18 17.38
CA ASP A 320 43.96 8.98 16.94
C ASP A 320 44.55 10.26 16.36
N PHE A 321 43.72 11.07 15.70
CA PHE A 321 44.09 12.39 15.15
C PHE A 321 44.36 13.43 16.27
N ILE A 322 43.57 13.39 17.36
CA ILE A 322 43.75 14.25 18.54
C ILE A 322 45.00 13.87 19.35
N ARG A 323 45.39 12.57 19.33
CA ARG A 323 46.60 12.08 20.03
C ARG A 323 47.91 12.61 19.43
N VAL A 324 47.90 13.05 18.20
CA VAL A 324 49.05 13.75 17.58
C VAL A 324 48.76 15.24 17.71
N ASP A 325 49.14 15.83 18.84
CA ASP A 325 49.05 17.27 19.08
C ASP A 325 49.59 18.05 17.88
N GLY A 326 48.77 18.98 17.36
CA GLY A 326 49.18 19.93 16.33
C GLY A 326 48.90 19.54 14.87
N LYS A 327 48.31 18.35 14.55
CA LYS A 327 48.01 17.97 13.14
C LYS A 327 47.08 18.96 12.42
N GLN A 328 46.04 19.48 13.05
CA GLN A 328 45.20 20.50 12.46
C GLN A 328 45.94 21.80 12.21
N GLN A 329 46.70 22.28 13.18
CA GLN A 329 47.52 23.45 13.04
C GLN A 329 48.62 23.23 11.99
N LEU A 330 49.13 22.03 11.89
CA LEU A 330 50.16 21.67 10.91
C LEU A 330 49.63 21.72 9.48
N LEU A 331 48.42 21.21 9.21
CA LEU A 331 47.75 21.29 7.92
C LEU A 331 47.45 22.74 7.52
N PHE A 332 47.01 23.58 8.46
CA PHE A 332 46.80 25.01 8.20
C PHE A 332 48.14 25.73 7.93
N ARG A 333 49.19 25.41 8.68
CA ARG A 333 50.52 25.96 8.45
C ARG A 333 51.10 25.56 7.09
N LEU A 334 50.90 24.28 6.68
CA LEU A 334 51.27 23.82 5.33
C LEU A 334 50.49 24.57 4.26
N ALA A 335 49.17 24.70 4.41
CA ALA A 335 48.34 25.42 3.45
C ALA A 335 48.72 26.90 3.35
N HIS A 336 49.00 27.57 4.49
CA HIS A 336 49.50 28.95 4.51
C HIS A 336 50.84 29.09 3.82
N SER A 337 51.80 28.22 4.16
CA SER A 337 53.14 28.24 3.54
C SER A 337 53.11 27.99 2.04
N MET A 338 52.15 27.15 1.54
CA MET A 338 51.92 26.92 0.10
C MET A 338 51.32 28.14 -0.61
N LEU A 339 50.37 28.83 0.05
CA LEU A 339 49.72 30.01 -0.50
C LEU A 339 50.68 31.22 -0.53
N ASP A 340 51.53 31.33 0.51
CA ASP A 340 52.51 32.42 0.61
C ASP A 340 53.69 32.26 -0.39
N ASN A 341 53.98 31.03 -0.83
CA ASN A 341 55.06 30.71 -1.74
C ASN A 341 54.62 29.73 -2.84
N PRO A 342 53.78 30.16 -3.79
CA PRO A 342 53.17 29.26 -4.77
C PRO A 342 54.18 28.61 -5.74
N ASP A 343 55.28 29.27 -6.01
CA ASP A 343 56.36 28.80 -6.91
C ASP A 343 57.57 28.24 -6.12
N GLY A 344 57.42 28.06 -4.79
CA GLY A 344 58.52 27.64 -3.92
C GLY A 344 58.88 26.17 -4.04
N ILE A 345 60.15 25.84 -3.85
CA ILE A 345 60.65 24.47 -3.84
C ILE A 345 60.18 23.78 -2.55
N ILE A 346 59.62 22.58 -2.66
CA ILE A 346 59.05 21.82 -1.54
C ILE A 346 60.03 21.66 -0.36
N SER A 347 61.28 21.36 -0.64
CA SER A 347 62.33 21.21 0.37
C SER A 347 62.63 22.50 1.15
N GLU A 348 62.45 23.66 0.51
CA GLU A 348 62.72 24.96 1.13
C GLU A 348 61.53 25.57 1.83
N VAL A 349 60.32 25.30 1.32
CA VAL A 349 59.06 25.89 1.83
C VAL A 349 58.33 24.97 2.82
N LEU A 350 58.21 23.68 2.54
CA LEU A 350 57.41 22.76 3.33
C LEU A 350 58.20 21.97 4.37
N TYR A 351 59.45 21.57 4.07
CA TYR A 351 60.23 20.78 5.04
C TYR A 351 60.57 21.56 6.32
N PRO A 352 60.82 22.88 6.31
CA PRO A 352 60.98 23.63 7.55
C PRO A 352 59.73 23.69 8.42
N VAL A 353 58.52 23.55 7.81
CA VAL A 353 57.22 23.64 8.49
C VAL A 353 56.85 22.30 9.14
N ILE A 354 57.11 21.16 8.50
CA ILE A 354 56.64 19.84 8.91
C ILE A 354 57.74 18.78 9.06
N GLY A 355 58.85 18.92 8.31
CA GLY A 355 59.86 17.88 8.10
C GLY A 355 59.41 16.80 7.12
N GLU A 356 60.36 16.27 6.35
CA GLU A 356 60.12 15.27 5.29
C GLU A 356 59.47 13.99 5.87
N ALA A 357 59.97 13.47 6.98
CA ALA A 357 59.46 12.23 7.60
C ALA A 357 57.99 12.36 8.03
N ARG A 358 57.56 13.52 8.57
CA ARG A 358 56.17 13.77 8.91
C ARG A 358 55.27 13.97 7.71
N LEU A 359 55.76 14.55 6.65
CA LEU A 359 55.04 14.70 5.39
C LEU A 359 54.81 13.32 4.75
N GLN A 360 55.85 12.47 4.71
CA GLN A 360 55.72 11.08 4.25
C GLN A 360 54.72 10.27 5.09
N ALA A 361 54.73 10.41 6.41
CA ALA A 361 53.77 9.76 7.29
C ALA A 361 52.32 10.19 7.03
N LEU A 362 52.07 11.50 6.73
CA LEU A 362 50.75 12.00 6.34
C LEU A 362 50.26 11.42 4.99
N VAL A 363 51.19 11.28 4.03
CA VAL A 363 50.89 10.68 2.71
C VAL A 363 50.61 9.19 2.82
N GLU A 364 51.38 8.44 3.62
CA GLU A 364 51.11 7.03 3.90
C GLU A 364 49.78 6.82 4.62
N GLU A 365 49.43 7.66 5.61
CA GLU A 365 48.15 7.62 6.28
C GLU A 365 46.97 7.89 5.29
N SER A 366 47.16 8.78 4.30
CA SER A 366 46.16 9.04 3.24
C SER A 366 46.06 7.88 2.25
N LYS A 367 47.14 7.15 1.98
CA LYS A 367 47.14 5.96 1.09
C LYS A 367 46.39 4.79 1.72
N ASN A 368 46.26 4.74 3.03
CA ASN A 368 45.59 3.66 3.80
C ASN A 368 44.05 3.77 3.83
N LYS A 369 43.39 4.50 2.91
CA LYS A 369 41.95 4.52 2.76
C LYS A 369 41.34 3.11 2.62
N GLY A 370 42.08 2.15 2.04
CA GLY A 370 41.65 0.74 1.99
C GLY A 370 41.49 0.06 3.36
N GLU A 371 42.31 0.47 4.36
CA GLU A 371 42.21 -0.03 5.73
C GLU A 371 40.96 0.46 6.45
N TYR A 372 40.54 1.70 6.21
CA TYR A 372 39.28 2.23 6.77
C TYR A 372 38.11 1.36 6.42
N TYR A 373 37.89 1.05 5.14
CA TYR A 373 36.77 0.22 4.70
C TYR A 373 36.86 -1.21 5.25
N LYS A 374 38.08 -1.78 5.32
CA LYS A 374 38.29 -3.09 5.94
C LYS A 374 37.97 -3.09 7.43
N SER A 375 38.37 -2.03 8.16
CA SER A 375 38.09 -1.85 9.59
C SER A 375 36.60 -1.70 9.84
N VAL A 376 35.89 -0.89 9.05
CA VAL A 376 34.44 -0.76 9.11
C VAL A 376 33.77 -2.13 8.88
N GLN A 377 34.20 -2.88 7.85
CA GLN A 377 33.63 -4.19 7.54
C GLN A 377 33.92 -5.24 8.63
N MET A 378 35.08 -5.17 9.26
CA MET A 378 35.39 -6.03 10.42
C MET A 378 34.46 -5.71 11.60
N LYS A 379 34.18 -4.44 11.90
CA LYS A 379 33.25 -4.02 12.95
C LYS A 379 31.81 -4.45 12.66
N VAL A 380 31.38 -4.31 11.40
CA VAL A 380 30.08 -4.83 10.93
C VAL A 380 30.00 -6.34 11.17
N THR A 381 31.03 -7.08 10.79
CA THR A 381 31.05 -8.55 10.97
C THR A 381 31.06 -8.96 12.44
N ALA A 382 31.78 -8.24 13.29
CA ALA A 382 31.81 -8.50 14.72
C ALA A 382 30.43 -8.24 15.35
N SER A 383 29.81 -7.09 15.05
CA SER A 383 28.47 -6.75 15.53
C SER A 383 27.43 -7.78 15.05
N TYR A 384 27.48 -8.17 13.77
CA TYR A 384 26.62 -9.20 13.21
C TYR A 384 26.79 -10.54 13.95
N SER A 385 28.02 -11.02 14.11
CA SER A 385 28.31 -12.32 14.73
C SER A 385 27.86 -12.41 16.18
N TYR A 386 27.94 -11.29 16.92
CA TYR A 386 27.62 -11.25 18.34
C TYR A 386 26.14 -11.04 18.61
N HIS A 387 25.50 -10.09 17.91
CA HIS A 387 24.15 -9.65 18.27
C HIS A 387 23.06 -10.17 17.30
N TYR A 388 23.32 -10.17 16.01
CA TYR A 388 22.27 -10.28 15.00
C TYR A 388 22.20 -11.63 14.28
N ARG A 389 23.22 -12.46 14.36
CA ARG A 389 23.22 -13.76 13.69
C ARG A 389 22.06 -14.66 14.13
N GLN A 390 21.63 -14.52 15.37
CA GLN A 390 20.52 -15.31 15.93
C GLN A 390 19.14 -14.99 15.33
N ILE A 391 18.99 -13.88 14.59
CA ILE A 391 17.72 -13.53 13.88
C ILE A 391 17.64 -14.19 12.50
N LEU A 392 18.78 -14.60 11.92
CA LEU A 392 18.79 -15.17 10.58
C LEU A 392 17.95 -16.45 10.43
N PRO A 393 18.05 -17.46 11.32
CA PRO A 393 17.28 -18.68 11.17
C PRO A 393 15.76 -18.43 11.08
N PRO A 394 15.13 -17.70 12.01
CA PRO A 394 13.72 -17.44 11.91
C PRO A 394 13.35 -16.56 10.72
N LEU A 395 14.20 -15.58 10.35
CA LEU A 395 13.94 -14.68 9.24
C LEU A 395 13.99 -15.40 7.88
N LEU A 396 15.04 -16.20 7.63
CA LEU A 396 15.17 -16.95 6.36
C LEU A 396 14.13 -18.06 6.21
N LYS A 397 13.61 -18.60 7.33
CA LYS A 397 12.48 -19.54 7.31
C LYS A 397 11.15 -18.85 7.04
N ALA A 398 10.98 -17.62 7.53
CA ALA A 398 9.74 -16.88 7.40
C ALA A 398 9.58 -16.18 6.04
N LEU A 399 10.69 -15.73 5.42
CA LEU A 399 10.69 -14.97 4.16
C LEU A 399 11.21 -15.84 3.00
N ARG A 400 10.41 -15.92 1.93
CA ARG A 400 10.77 -16.64 0.70
C ARG A 400 11.18 -15.63 -0.37
N PHE A 401 12.50 -15.56 -0.64
CA PHE A 401 13.07 -14.63 -1.61
C PHE A 401 13.02 -15.22 -3.03
N ARG A 402 12.65 -14.38 -4.01
CA ARG A 402 12.56 -14.70 -5.43
C ARG A 402 13.16 -13.60 -6.30
N SER A 403 13.47 -13.93 -7.54
CA SER A 403 13.87 -12.96 -8.57
C SER A 403 13.39 -13.42 -9.94
N ASN A 404 13.05 -12.47 -10.80
CA ASN A 404 12.71 -12.71 -12.20
C ASN A 404 13.95 -12.65 -13.11
N ASN A 405 15.12 -12.32 -12.56
CA ASN A 405 16.37 -12.18 -13.31
C ASN A 405 17.36 -13.30 -12.91
N ASP A 406 17.80 -14.08 -13.88
CA ASP A 406 18.76 -15.16 -13.68
C ASP A 406 20.12 -14.69 -13.14
N GLN A 407 20.49 -13.41 -13.34
CA GLN A 407 21.70 -12.83 -12.76
C GLN A 407 21.71 -12.84 -11.23
N HIS A 408 20.55 -12.92 -10.59
CA HIS A 408 20.41 -12.98 -9.14
C HIS A 408 20.31 -14.41 -8.59
N LYS A 409 20.28 -15.41 -9.46
CA LYS A 409 20.27 -16.82 -9.07
C LYS A 409 21.43 -17.18 -8.12
N PRO A 410 22.68 -16.75 -8.35
CA PRO A 410 23.78 -17.00 -7.41
C PRO A 410 23.49 -16.46 -6.00
N LEU A 411 22.83 -15.30 -5.87
CA LEU A 411 22.48 -14.73 -4.56
C LEU A 411 21.38 -15.55 -3.87
N ILE A 412 20.36 -15.99 -4.60
CA ILE A 412 19.32 -16.88 -4.07
C ILE A 412 19.93 -18.21 -3.61
N ASP A 413 20.86 -18.78 -4.38
CA ASP A 413 21.54 -20.03 -3.99
C ASP A 413 22.49 -19.80 -2.79
N ALA A 414 23.12 -18.64 -2.69
CA ALA A 414 23.88 -18.25 -1.52
C ALA A 414 23.02 -18.21 -0.25
N LEU A 415 21.78 -17.68 -0.32
CA LEU A 415 20.84 -17.68 0.80
C LEU A 415 20.47 -19.10 1.24
N LYS A 416 20.22 -20.01 0.30
CA LYS A 416 19.97 -21.44 0.61
C LYS A 416 21.18 -22.09 1.31
N ILE A 417 22.40 -21.76 0.87
CA ILE A 417 23.63 -22.24 1.53
C ILE A 417 23.74 -21.67 2.94
N VAL A 418 23.50 -20.37 3.12
CA VAL A 418 23.50 -19.76 4.45
C VAL A 418 22.48 -20.47 5.35
N GLU A 419 21.25 -20.67 4.89
CA GLU A 419 20.18 -21.36 5.62
C GLU A 419 20.59 -22.81 5.98
N LYS A 420 21.09 -23.57 5.04
CA LYS A 420 21.54 -24.97 5.23
C LYS A 420 22.56 -25.11 6.35
N TYR A 421 23.45 -24.15 6.51
CA TYR A 421 24.53 -24.20 7.49
C TYR A 421 24.30 -23.35 8.76
N LEU A 422 23.10 -22.75 8.94
CA LEU A 422 22.79 -21.88 10.09
C LEU A 422 22.99 -22.57 11.44
N SER A 423 22.56 -23.81 11.57
CA SER A 423 22.64 -24.60 12.81
C SER A 423 24.06 -25.06 13.16
N ARG A 424 25.00 -24.91 12.23
CA ARG A 424 26.37 -25.39 12.43
C ARG A 424 27.18 -24.46 13.34
N THR A 425 27.95 -25.02 14.28
CA THR A 425 28.75 -24.24 15.25
C THR A 425 30.10 -23.76 14.71
N GLY A 426 30.63 -24.38 13.62
CA GLY A 426 31.95 -24.05 13.04
C GLY A 426 32.04 -22.67 12.44
N SER A 427 33.22 -22.04 12.50
CA SER A 427 33.51 -20.71 11.95
C SER A 427 33.68 -20.68 10.43
N TYR A 428 33.87 -21.83 9.79
CA TYR A 428 34.13 -21.99 8.37
C TYR A 428 33.10 -22.88 7.72
N TYR A 429 32.86 -22.67 6.41
CA TYR A 429 32.11 -23.62 5.60
C TYR A 429 32.91 -24.88 5.32
N PRO A 430 32.26 -26.05 5.10
CA PRO A 430 32.97 -27.27 4.72
C PRO A 430 33.74 -27.10 3.41
N LYS A 431 34.93 -27.71 3.30
CA LYS A 431 35.77 -27.67 2.09
C LYS A 431 35.05 -28.13 0.81
N ARG A 432 34.09 -29.07 0.95
CA ARG A 432 33.33 -29.65 -0.17
C ARG A 432 32.05 -28.87 -0.49
N ALA A 433 31.73 -27.77 0.24
CA ALA A 433 30.56 -27.00 -0.04
C ALA A 433 30.81 -26.10 -1.27
N LEU A 434 29.95 -26.22 -2.27
CA LEU A 434 29.95 -25.33 -3.42
C LEU A 434 29.30 -24.00 -2.98
N ILE A 435 30.11 -22.98 -2.72
CA ILE A 435 29.66 -21.70 -2.20
C ILE A 435 29.74 -20.69 -3.33
N PRO A 436 28.61 -20.07 -3.74
CA PRO A 436 28.61 -19.02 -4.75
C PRO A 436 29.36 -17.77 -4.27
N VAL A 437 30.41 -17.39 -4.94
CA VAL A 437 31.20 -16.18 -4.67
C VAL A 437 31.02 -15.15 -5.78
N GLU A 438 31.13 -15.60 -7.03
CA GLU A 438 30.90 -14.76 -8.20
C GLU A 438 29.42 -14.39 -8.32
N GLY A 439 29.14 -13.13 -8.65
CA GLY A 439 27.78 -12.60 -8.72
C GLY A 439 27.11 -12.33 -7.36
N VAL A 440 27.75 -12.73 -6.24
CA VAL A 440 27.24 -12.53 -4.86
C VAL A 440 28.12 -11.55 -4.10
N ILE A 441 29.44 -11.78 -4.12
CA ILE A 441 30.41 -11.00 -3.35
C ILE A 441 31.09 -9.99 -4.27
N GLN A 442 31.07 -8.71 -3.90
CA GLN A 442 31.76 -7.65 -4.63
C GLN A 442 33.26 -7.96 -4.71
N LYS A 443 33.90 -7.72 -5.89
CA LYS A 443 35.29 -8.05 -6.16
C LYS A 443 36.27 -7.63 -5.05
N GLN A 444 36.08 -6.44 -4.50
CA GLN A 444 36.91 -5.90 -3.42
C GLN A 444 36.84 -6.69 -2.10
N TRP A 445 35.83 -7.54 -1.91
CA TRP A 445 35.61 -8.35 -0.71
C TRP A 445 35.85 -9.83 -0.92
N GLN A 446 36.15 -10.28 -2.14
CA GLN A 446 36.34 -11.69 -2.42
C GLN A 446 37.54 -12.26 -1.64
N ASP A 447 38.69 -11.57 -1.64
CA ASP A 447 39.86 -12.01 -0.86
C ASP A 447 39.60 -11.94 0.66
N TRP A 448 38.79 -10.98 1.12
CA TRP A 448 38.51 -10.78 2.52
C TRP A 448 37.69 -11.90 3.16
N ILE A 449 36.80 -12.56 2.41
CA ILE A 449 35.99 -13.68 2.93
C ILE A 449 36.83 -14.92 3.22
N TYR A 450 37.97 -15.08 2.57
CA TYR A 450 38.89 -16.18 2.80
C TYR A 450 39.76 -15.92 4.02
N GLN A 451 40.06 -16.99 4.75
CA GLN A 451 41.02 -17.00 5.85
C GLN A 451 41.70 -18.36 5.91
N ALA A 452 43.02 -18.38 6.13
CA ALA A 452 43.74 -19.63 6.38
C ALA A 452 43.21 -20.26 7.68
N ASP A 453 42.91 -21.55 7.63
CA ASP A 453 42.64 -22.33 8.82
C ASP A 453 43.95 -22.87 9.45
N LYS A 454 43.81 -23.66 10.53
CA LYS A 454 44.96 -24.30 11.19
C LYS A 454 45.75 -25.27 10.26
N SER A 455 45.17 -25.69 9.14
CA SER A 455 45.80 -26.56 8.12
C SER A 455 46.45 -25.78 6.96
N GLY A 456 46.43 -24.43 7.01
CA GLY A 456 47.14 -23.55 6.07
C GLY A 456 46.42 -23.32 4.73
N GLY A 457 45.24 -23.91 4.48
CA GLY A 457 44.47 -23.69 3.26
C GLY A 457 43.46 -22.56 3.36
N PRO A 458 43.12 -21.90 2.25
CA PRO A 458 42.11 -20.86 2.25
C PRO A 458 40.71 -21.44 2.45
N HIS A 459 40.00 -20.95 3.49
CA HIS A 459 38.64 -21.33 3.80
C HIS A 459 37.74 -20.11 3.87
N ILE A 460 36.49 -20.26 3.42
CA ILE A 460 35.50 -19.20 3.53
C ILE A 460 35.01 -19.11 4.98
N ARG A 461 35.27 -17.95 5.61
CA ARG A 461 34.79 -17.64 6.95
C ARG A 461 33.31 -17.28 6.90
N ARG A 462 32.50 -18.05 7.64
CA ARG A 462 31.02 -17.96 7.57
C ARG A 462 30.51 -16.56 7.87
N SER A 463 30.95 -15.96 8.98
CA SER A 463 30.45 -14.61 9.36
C SER A 463 30.76 -13.52 8.33
N ARG A 464 31.91 -13.61 7.66
CA ARG A 464 32.29 -12.66 6.62
C ARG A 464 31.46 -12.84 5.35
N TYR A 465 31.26 -14.08 4.94
CA TYR A 465 30.41 -14.43 3.80
C TYR A 465 28.95 -14.08 4.05
N GLU A 466 28.39 -14.51 5.19
CA GLU A 466 26.99 -14.21 5.60
C GLU A 466 26.71 -12.70 5.54
N VAL A 467 27.60 -11.86 6.10
CA VAL A 467 27.45 -10.39 6.05
C VAL A 467 27.42 -9.86 4.62
N CYS A 468 28.32 -10.32 3.75
CA CYS A 468 28.33 -9.87 2.35
C CYS A 468 27.05 -10.31 1.61
N VAL A 469 26.58 -11.54 1.81
CA VAL A 469 25.32 -12.04 1.23
C VAL A 469 24.14 -11.18 1.69
N LEU A 470 24.04 -10.88 2.99
CA LEU A 470 22.95 -10.08 3.53
C LEU A 470 22.99 -8.63 3.05
N GLN A 471 24.18 -8.05 2.89
CA GLN A 471 24.36 -6.73 2.31
C GLN A 471 23.87 -6.70 0.86
N ALA A 472 24.28 -7.69 0.05
CA ALA A 472 23.84 -7.83 -1.34
C ALA A 472 22.31 -8.02 -1.41
N LEU A 473 21.71 -8.87 -0.55
CA LEU A 473 20.27 -9.06 -0.47
C LEU A 473 19.55 -7.75 -0.13
N SER A 474 20.02 -7.00 0.87
CA SER A 474 19.43 -5.72 1.26
C SER A 474 19.44 -4.70 0.13
N GLU A 475 20.52 -4.64 -0.67
CA GLU A 475 20.61 -3.76 -1.85
C GLU A 475 19.59 -4.17 -2.92
N LYS A 476 19.51 -5.48 -3.22
CA LYS A 476 18.58 -6.00 -4.24
C LYS A 476 17.11 -5.90 -3.86
N LEU A 477 16.78 -6.04 -2.58
CA LEU A 477 15.43 -5.77 -2.07
C LEU A 477 15.04 -4.31 -2.22
N ARG A 478 15.95 -3.38 -1.91
CA ARG A 478 15.70 -1.93 -2.05
C ARG A 478 15.45 -1.51 -3.50
N CYS A 479 16.11 -2.16 -4.45
CA CYS A 479 15.94 -1.92 -5.88
C CYS A 479 14.81 -2.76 -6.50
N LYS A 480 14.08 -3.57 -5.68
CA LYS A 480 13.04 -4.52 -6.13
C LYS A 480 13.49 -5.54 -7.19
N GLU A 481 14.80 -5.80 -7.29
CA GLU A 481 15.36 -6.85 -8.16
C GLU A 481 15.20 -8.24 -7.55
N ILE A 482 15.13 -8.31 -6.22
CA ILE A 482 14.67 -9.47 -5.45
C ILE A 482 13.39 -9.08 -4.74
N TRP A 483 12.42 -9.97 -4.76
CA TRP A 483 11.11 -9.80 -4.17
C TRP A 483 10.79 -10.96 -3.20
N ILE A 484 9.73 -10.80 -2.40
CA ILE A 484 9.35 -11.75 -1.34
C ILE A 484 7.94 -12.26 -1.62
N GLU A 485 7.76 -13.58 -1.61
CA GLU A 485 6.44 -14.20 -1.72
C GLU A 485 5.51 -13.71 -0.61
N SER A 486 4.25 -13.48 -0.95
CA SER A 486 3.22 -12.97 -0.02
C SER A 486 3.52 -11.59 0.58
N ALA A 487 4.41 -10.80 -0.04
CA ALA A 487 4.61 -9.40 0.29
C ALA A 487 3.68 -8.51 -0.55
N ASN A 488 3.39 -7.29 -0.09
CA ASN A 488 2.65 -6.30 -0.86
C ASN A 488 3.58 -5.23 -1.46
N ARG A 489 4.45 -4.62 -0.67
CA ARG A 489 5.44 -3.62 -1.14
C ARG A 489 6.64 -4.25 -1.82
N TYR A 490 7.07 -5.41 -1.32
CA TYR A 490 8.18 -6.22 -1.84
C TYR A 490 7.71 -7.37 -2.72
N ARG A 491 6.53 -7.26 -3.35
CA ARG A 491 5.96 -8.24 -4.28
C ARG A 491 6.74 -8.31 -5.59
N ASN A 492 6.38 -9.29 -6.41
CA ASN A 492 6.91 -9.44 -7.74
C ASN A 492 6.66 -8.19 -8.60
N PRO A 493 7.69 -7.49 -9.10
CA PRO A 493 7.51 -6.31 -9.95
C PRO A 493 6.74 -6.57 -11.24
N ALA A 494 6.70 -7.82 -11.73
CA ALA A 494 5.93 -8.19 -12.90
C ALA A 494 4.40 -8.04 -12.69
N GLU A 495 3.93 -8.09 -11.45
CA GLU A 495 2.52 -7.86 -11.11
C GLU A 495 2.09 -6.40 -11.27
N ASP A 496 3.04 -5.46 -11.29
CA ASP A 496 2.78 -4.04 -11.52
C ASP A 496 2.68 -3.69 -13.02
N VAL A 497 3.03 -4.64 -13.90
CA VAL A 497 3.02 -4.43 -15.35
C VAL A 497 1.66 -4.86 -15.91
N PRO A 498 0.94 -4.00 -16.66
CA PRO A 498 -0.32 -4.37 -17.28
C PRO A 498 -0.18 -5.60 -18.20
N PRO A 499 -1.17 -6.51 -18.24
CA PRO A 499 -1.09 -7.73 -19.07
C PRO A 499 -0.84 -7.45 -20.56
N ASP A 500 -1.37 -6.32 -21.03
CA ASP A 500 -1.25 -5.88 -22.43
C ASP A 500 -0.03 -4.99 -22.71
N PHE A 501 0.85 -4.81 -21.71
CA PHE A 501 2.01 -3.92 -21.83
C PHE A 501 2.90 -4.23 -23.05
N ASN A 502 3.18 -5.51 -23.32
CA ASN A 502 4.03 -5.91 -24.43
C ASN A 502 3.36 -5.60 -25.80
N GLU A 503 2.04 -5.66 -25.88
CA GLU A 503 1.27 -5.36 -27.09
C GLU A 503 1.13 -3.85 -27.31
N LYS A 504 0.94 -3.10 -26.20
CA LYS A 504 0.72 -1.65 -26.21
C LYS A 504 1.93 -0.84 -25.77
N ARG A 505 3.12 -1.44 -25.78
CA ARG A 505 4.35 -0.81 -25.28
C ARG A 505 4.59 0.60 -25.82
N LYS A 506 4.28 0.84 -27.10
CA LYS A 506 4.43 2.17 -27.72
C LYS A 506 3.45 3.19 -27.13
N MET A 507 2.23 2.79 -26.75
CA MET A 507 1.25 3.69 -26.13
C MET A 507 1.62 4.12 -24.71
N TYR A 508 2.47 3.33 -24.00
CA TYR A 508 2.89 3.66 -22.64
C TYR A 508 4.16 4.54 -22.59
N TYR A 509 4.84 4.71 -23.72
CA TYR A 509 6.08 5.49 -23.82
C TYR A 509 5.97 6.75 -24.70
N ASP A 510 4.89 6.91 -25.44
CA ASP A 510 4.52 8.12 -26.20
C ASP A 510 3.59 9.01 -25.36
#